data_243a0639c9c1553321f3083b6e19cfda
#
_entry.id   243a0639c9c1553321f3083b6e19cfda
#
_cell.length_a   1.000
_cell.length_b   1.000
_cell.length_c   1.000
_cell.angle_alpha   90.00
_cell.angle_beta   90.00
_cell.angle_gamma   90.00
#
_symmetry.space_group_name_H-M   'P 1'
#
loop_
_entity.id
_entity.type
_entity.pdbx_description
1 polymer ?
#
loop_
_entity_poly.entity_id
_entity_poly.type
_entity_poly.pdbx_seq_one_letter_code
_entity_poly.pdbx_strand_id
1 'polypeptide(L)'
;MILFSGLLVYALNNGIFATMGIFWHLSLTWGVCLVPYLVGFRLFRTYSGIIRYSSFVDLQRVGFAVLFGVVCVVTFQEFTDFSPYLVYIRKRDLVLSSLLAMSLMWAMRVFVKYFYVTTFRQSKAERAFIFGVKQGGISLAKSIQNQDPAQYVLAGFVSEAGNMQNRILMGVRVYPFDE
;
A
#
# COMPACT_ATOMS: atom_id res chain seq x y z
N MET A 1 -13.53 4.38 -1.37
CA MET A 1 -12.78 5.65 -1.41
C MET A 1 -13.42 6.64 -2.38
N ILE A 2 -13.57 6.33 -3.67
CA ILE A 2 -14.13 7.26 -4.68
C ILE A 2 -15.54 7.75 -4.31
N LEU A 3 -16.46 6.86 -3.96
CA LEU A 3 -17.80 7.24 -3.51
C LEU A 3 -17.76 8.16 -2.28
N PHE A 4 -16.97 7.79 -1.29
CA PHE A 4 -16.83 8.57 -0.06
C PHE A 4 -16.26 9.97 -0.34
N SER A 5 -15.20 10.07 -1.11
CA SER A 5 -14.59 11.35 -1.49
C SER A 5 -15.54 12.22 -2.31
N GLY A 6 -16.32 11.60 -3.22
CA GLY A 6 -17.31 12.30 -4.02
C GLY A 6 -18.42 12.91 -3.19
N LEU A 7 -19.01 12.14 -2.30
CA LEU A 7 -20.05 12.60 -1.38
C LEU A 7 -19.52 13.69 -0.43
N LEU A 8 -18.32 13.50 0.10
CA LEU A 8 -17.68 14.44 1.02
C LEU A 8 -17.41 15.80 0.35
N VAL A 9 -16.80 15.79 -0.84
CA VAL A 9 -16.50 17.02 -1.58
C VAL A 9 -17.79 17.75 -1.97
N TYR A 10 -18.81 17.01 -2.39
CA TYR A 10 -20.10 17.59 -2.72
C TYR A 10 -20.75 18.24 -1.49
N ALA A 11 -20.73 17.57 -0.34
CA ALA A 11 -21.26 18.09 0.92
C ALA A 11 -20.52 19.34 1.41
N LEU A 12 -19.20 19.40 1.25
CA LEU A 12 -18.39 20.56 1.60
C LEU A 12 -18.68 21.78 0.71
N ASN A 13 -18.92 21.57 -0.58
CA ASN A 13 -19.14 22.66 -1.53
C ASN A 13 -20.59 23.17 -1.57
N ASN A 14 -21.59 22.31 -1.31
CA ASN A 14 -23.00 22.65 -1.44
C ASN A 14 -23.75 22.66 -0.08
N GLY A 15 -23.06 22.27 1.00
CA GLY A 15 -23.65 22.18 2.34
C GLY A 15 -24.28 20.81 2.62
N ILE A 16 -24.21 20.41 3.89
CA ILE A 16 -24.65 19.09 4.36
C ILE A 16 -26.17 18.89 4.18
N PHE A 17 -26.96 19.91 4.47
CA PHE A 17 -28.44 19.86 4.36
C PHE A 17 -28.90 19.70 2.91
N ALA A 18 -28.26 20.41 1.96
CA ALA A 18 -28.58 20.28 0.54
C ALA A 18 -28.21 18.87 0.02
N THR A 19 -27.12 18.31 0.52
CA THR A 19 -26.68 16.95 0.15
C THR A 19 -27.63 15.88 0.67
N MET A 20 -28.18 16.03 1.89
CA MET A 20 -29.15 15.08 2.44
C MET A 20 -30.44 14.99 1.60
N GLY A 21 -30.94 16.11 1.09
CA GLY A 21 -32.13 16.12 0.24
C GLY A 21 -31.97 15.38 -1.10
N ILE A 22 -30.74 15.30 -1.62
CA ILE A 22 -30.44 14.71 -2.93
C ILE A 22 -29.55 13.46 -2.80
N PHE A 23 -29.38 12.94 -1.59
CA PHE A 23 -28.42 11.87 -1.28
C PHE A 23 -28.59 10.64 -2.19
N TRP A 24 -29.83 10.22 -2.45
CA TRP A 24 -30.12 9.05 -3.28
C TRP A 24 -29.68 9.25 -4.74
N HIS A 25 -30.06 10.37 -5.33
CA HIS A 25 -29.71 10.69 -6.73
C HIS A 25 -28.21 10.93 -6.88
N LEU A 26 -27.58 11.55 -5.89
CA LEU A 26 -26.15 11.78 -5.84
C LEU A 26 -25.37 10.46 -5.72
N SER A 27 -25.83 9.54 -4.87
CA SER A 27 -25.24 8.20 -4.73
C SER A 27 -25.34 7.38 -6.01
N LEU A 28 -26.48 7.44 -6.71
CA LEU A 28 -26.66 6.80 -8.00
C LEU A 28 -25.68 7.38 -9.04
N THR A 29 -25.56 8.70 -9.11
CA THR A 29 -24.64 9.37 -10.03
C THR A 29 -23.20 8.93 -9.79
N TRP A 30 -22.74 8.95 -8.54
CA TRP A 30 -21.40 8.48 -8.19
C TRP A 30 -21.24 6.98 -8.44
N GLY A 31 -22.30 6.18 -8.29
CA GLY A 31 -22.31 4.74 -8.64
C GLY A 31 -22.05 4.51 -10.12
N VAL A 32 -22.69 5.28 -10.99
CA VAL A 32 -22.45 5.23 -12.45
C VAL A 32 -21.03 5.71 -12.78
N CYS A 33 -20.61 6.84 -12.20
CA CYS A 33 -19.27 7.37 -12.39
C CYS A 33 -18.16 6.41 -11.92
N LEU A 34 -18.47 5.49 -11.02
CA LEU A 34 -17.50 4.52 -10.51
C LEU A 34 -17.07 3.49 -11.56
N VAL A 35 -17.94 3.21 -12.56
CA VAL A 35 -17.66 2.21 -13.60
C VAL A 35 -16.37 2.51 -14.38
N PRO A 36 -16.14 3.71 -14.93
CA PRO A 36 -14.89 4.05 -15.60
C PRO A 36 -13.65 3.91 -14.72
N TYR A 37 -13.76 4.24 -13.43
CA TYR A 37 -12.66 4.05 -12.49
C TYR A 37 -12.33 2.57 -12.27
N LEU A 38 -13.34 1.71 -12.15
CA LEU A 38 -13.13 0.25 -12.03
C LEU A 38 -12.46 -0.32 -13.28
N VAL A 39 -12.87 0.12 -14.46
CA VAL A 39 -12.20 -0.24 -15.72
C VAL A 39 -10.75 0.22 -15.72
N GLY A 40 -10.48 1.47 -15.30
CA GLY A 40 -9.13 2.00 -15.16
C GLY A 40 -8.28 1.17 -14.20
N PHE A 41 -8.78 0.83 -13.02
CA PHE A 41 -8.06 0.00 -12.05
C PHE A 41 -7.73 -1.39 -12.58
N ARG A 42 -8.63 -1.98 -13.35
CA ARG A 42 -8.40 -3.27 -14.00
C ARG A 42 -7.38 -3.17 -15.13
N LEU A 43 -7.47 -2.13 -15.96
CA LEU A 43 -6.57 -1.89 -17.10
C LEU A 43 -5.12 -1.68 -16.63
N PHE A 44 -4.92 -0.85 -15.62
CA PHE A 44 -3.58 -0.56 -15.06
C PHE A 44 -3.11 -1.59 -14.04
N ARG A 45 -3.85 -2.71 -13.87
CA ARG A 45 -3.49 -3.81 -12.96
C ARG A 45 -3.08 -3.33 -11.57
N THR A 46 -3.80 -2.38 -11.00
CA THR A 46 -3.46 -1.77 -9.69
C THR A 46 -3.50 -2.75 -8.54
N TYR A 47 -4.17 -3.90 -8.69
CA TYR A 47 -4.31 -4.96 -7.67
C TYR A 47 -3.41 -6.17 -7.89
N SER A 48 -2.56 -6.19 -8.92
CA SER A 48 -1.69 -7.34 -9.24
C SER A 48 -0.41 -7.38 -8.40
N GLY A 49 -0.10 -6.33 -7.64
CA GLY A 49 1.08 -6.25 -6.79
C GLY A 49 0.87 -6.93 -5.43
N ILE A 50 1.92 -7.60 -4.93
CA ILE A 50 1.96 -8.07 -3.55
C ILE A 50 2.07 -6.85 -2.66
N ILE A 51 1.09 -6.60 -1.80
CA ILE A 51 0.97 -5.41 -0.91
C ILE A 51 2.26 -5.18 -0.09
N ARG A 52 2.97 -6.26 0.21
CA ARG A 52 4.22 -6.29 0.97
C ARG A 52 5.36 -5.48 0.33
N TYR A 53 5.40 -5.41 -1.01
CA TYR A 53 6.44 -4.70 -1.78
C TYR A 53 5.86 -3.51 -2.56
N SER A 54 4.87 -2.81 -1.99
CA SER A 54 4.32 -1.60 -2.62
C SER A 54 5.45 -0.64 -2.98
N SER A 55 5.73 -0.54 -4.28
CA SER A 55 6.76 0.33 -4.84
C SER A 55 6.15 1.64 -5.34
N PHE A 56 6.98 2.61 -5.65
CA PHE A 56 6.57 3.86 -6.30
C PHE A 56 5.76 3.61 -7.59
N VAL A 57 6.07 2.53 -8.30
CA VAL A 57 5.34 2.09 -9.51
C VAL A 57 3.85 1.80 -9.22
N ASP A 58 3.53 1.25 -8.05
CA ASP A 58 2.13 0.98 -7.69
C ASP A 58 1.35 2.26 -7.41
N LEU A 59 2.02 3.28 -6.86
CA LEU A 59 1.44 4.61 -6.68
C LEU A 59 1.15 5.28 -8.03
N GLN A 60 2.08 5.17 -8.98
CA GLN A 60 1.87 5.67 -10.35
C GLN A 60 0.71 4.98 -11.05
N ARG A 61 0.58 3.66 -10.93
CA ARG A 61 -0.55 2.90 -11.52
C ARG A 61 -1.90 3.39 -11.01
N VAL A 62 -2.00 3.66 -9.71
CA VAL A 62 -3.22 4.26 -9.12
C VAL A 62 -3.47 5.65 -9.71
N GLY A 63 -2.44 6.48 -9.82
CA GLY A 63 -2.55 7.81 -10.42
C GLY A 63 -3.09 7.76 -11.86
N PHE A 64 -2.52 6.90 -12.71
CA PHE A 64 -2.98 6.73 -14.09
C PHE A 64 -4.41 6.16 -14.18
N ALA A 65 -4.76 5.21 -13.31
CA ALA A 65 -6.12 4.66 -13.28
C ALA A 65 -7.17 5.72 -12.88
N VAL A 66 -6.84 6.56 -11.88
CA VAL A 66 -7.73 7.65 -11.46
C VAL A 66 -7.83 8.72 -12.55
N LEU A 67 -6.72 9.11 -13.18
CA LEU A 67 -6.70 10.08 -14.27
C LEU A 67 -7.53 9.58 -15.46
N PHE A 68 -7.39 8.33 -15.84
CA PHE A 68 -8.22 7.69 -16.86
C PHE A 68 -9.71 7.77 -16.50
N GLY A 69 -10.06 7.43 -15.24
CA GLY A 69 -11.44 7.50 -14.77
C GLY A 69 -12.02 8.93 -14.87
N VAL A 70 -11.25 9.95 -14.46
CA VAL A 70 -11.67 11.36 -14.58
C VAL A 70 -11.93 11.74 -16.03
N VAL A 71 -10.99 11.43 -16.93
CA VAL A 71 -11.14 11.76 -18.37
C VAL A 71 -12.38 11.10 -18.94
N CYS A 72 -12.60 9.81 -18.67
CA CYS A 72 -13.79 9.09 -19.14
C CYS A 72 -15.09 9.70 -18.58
N VAL A 73 -15.16 10.05 -17.30
CA VAL A 73 -16.36 10.64 -16.70
C VAL A 73 -16.63 12.03 -17.27
N VAL A 74 -15.60 12.89 -17.43
CA VAL A 74 -15.76 14.20 -18.05
C VAL A 74 -16.26 14.06 -19.47
N THR A 75 -15.65 13.19 -20.27
CA THR A 75 -16.08 12.94 -21.66
C THR A 75 -17.51 12.43 -21.69
N PHE A 76 -17.87 11.50 -20.83
CA PHE A 76 -19.23 10.97 -20.74
C PHE A 76 -20.25 12.06 -20.44
N GLN A 77 -19.92 12.98 -19.52
CA GLN A 77 -20.80 14.12 -19.19
C GLN A 77 -21.01 15.10 -20.33
N GLU A 78 -20.07 15.25 -21.25
CA GLU A 78 -20.21 16.12 -22.44
C GLU A 78 -21.09 15.50 -23.53
N PHE A 79 -21.10 14.18 -23.64
CA PHE A 79 -21.83 13.45 -24.70
C PHE A 79 -23.22 12.99 -24.28
N THR A 80 -23.54 13.02 -23.00
CA THR A 80 -24.81 12.50 -22.49
C THR A 80 -25.63 13.64 -21.90
N ASP A 81 -26.80 13.92 -22.54
CA ASP A 81 -27.83 14.73 -21.89
C ASP A 81 -28.29 13.96 -20.64
N PHE A 82 -28.00 14.52 -19.48
CA PHE A 82 -28.23 13.82 -18.21
C PHE A 82 -29.70 13.43 -18.07
N SER A 83 -29.95 12.15 -17.81
CA SER A 83 -31.24 11.64 -17.39
C SER A 83 -31.74 12.42 -16.16
N PRO A 84 -33.05 12.69 -16.02
CA PRO A 84 -33.62 13.44 -14.89
C PRO A 84 -33.31 12.82 -13.51
N TYR A 85 -32.80 11.58 -13.49
CA TYR A 85 -32.41 10.87 -12.26
C TYR A 85 -30.95 11.07 -11.84
N LEU A 86 -30.13 11.68 -12.71
CA LEU A 86 -28.70 11.86 -12.45
C LEU A 86 -28.39 13.33 -12.15
N VAL A 87 -27.61 13.59 -11.10
CA VAL A 87 -27.19 14.93 -10.72
C VAL A 87 -25.96 15.32 -11.52
N TYR A 88 -25.98 16.48 -12.17
CA TYR A 88 -24.78 17.00 -12.83
C TYR A 88 -23.70 17.35 -11.80
N ILE A 89 -22.52 16.72 -11.92
CA ILE A 89 -21.39 16.99 -11.05
C ILE A 89 -20.50 18.03 -11.71
N ARG A 90 -20.25 19.14 -11.04
CA ARG A 90 -19.34 20.18 -11.54
C ARG A 90 -17.94 19.58 -11.78
N LYS A 91 -17.31 19.93 -12.90
CA LYS A 91 -15.95 19.45 -13.25
C LYS A 91 -14.94 19.67 -12.11
N ARG A 92 -15.04 20.81 -11.41
CA ARG A 92 -14.22 21.11 -10.24
C ARG A 92 -14.40 20.08 -9.12
N ASP A 93 -15.64 19.71 -8.80
CA ASP A 93 -15.96 18.78 -7.73
C ASP A 93 -15.51 17.36 -8.09
N LEU A 94 -15.58 17.00 -9.37
CA LEU A 94 -15.04 15.74 -9.89
C LEU A 94 -13.52 15.66 -9.72
N VAL A 95 -12.79 16.71 -10.08
CA VAL A 95 -11.33 16.77 -9.93
C VAL A 95 -10.93 16.72 -8.46
N LEU A 96 -11.56 17.54 -7.61
CA LEU A 96 -11.27 17.56 -6.18
C LEU A 96 -11.55 16.21 -5.51
N SER A 97 -12.67 15.57 -5.82
CA SER A 97 -13.01 14.26 -5.28
C SER A 97 -12.04 13.18 -5.74
N SER A 98 -11.57 13.26 -6.97
CA SER A 98 -10.60 12.32 -7.52
C SER A 98 -9.22 12.48 -6.89
N LEU A 99 -8.77 13.72 -6.65
CA LEU A 99 -7.53 14.00 -5.92
C LEU A 99 -7.62 13.51 -4.47
N LEU A 100 -8.76 13.76 -3.81
CA LEU A 100 -8.99 13.27 -2.45
C LEU A 100 -9.03 11.73 -2.43
N ALA A 101 -9.71 11.08 -3.37
CA ALA A 101 -9.74 9.63 -3.47
C ALA A 101 -8.33 9.04 -3.70
N MET A 102 -7.54 9.66 -4.57
CA MET A 102 -6.16 9.24 -4.84
C MET A 102 -5.28 9.36 -3.59
N SER A 103 -5.35 10.48 -2.88
CA SER A 103 -4.58 10.69 -1.65
C SER A 103 -4.97 9.69 -0.56
N LEU A 104 -6.27 9.41 -0.38
CA LEU A 104 -6.76 8.41 0.56
C LEU A 104 -6.30 6.99 0.18
N MET A 105 -6.30 6.63 -1.10
CA MET A 105 -5.80 5.33 -1.56
C MET A 105 -4.29 5.19 -1.31
N TRP A 106 -3.51 6.25 -1.51
CA TRP A 106 -2.09 6.27 -1.22
C TRP A 106 -1.82 6.16 0.28
N ALA A 107 -2.51 6.97 1.09
CA ALA A 107 -2.41 6.92 2.54
C ALA A 107 -2.74 5.52 3.09
N MET A 108 -3.81 4.89 2.59
CA MET A 108 -4.20 3.55 3.01
C MET A 108 -3.15 2.50 2.66
N ARG A 109 -2.53 2.58 1.48
CA ARG A 109 -1.43 1.66 1.09
C ARG A 109 -0.20 1.82 1.99
N VAL A 110 0.19 3.06 2.26
CA VAL A 110 1.31 3.34 3.17
C VAL A 110 0.99 2.86 4.59
N PHE A 111 -0.24 3.11 5.06
CA PHE A 111 -0.70 2.65 6.37
C PHE A 111 -0.66 1.12 6.50
N VAL A 112 -1.21 0.39 5.53
CA VAL A 112 -1.19 -1.08 5.53
C VAL A 112 0.24 -1.61 5.51
N LYS A 113 1.13 -1.01 4.71
CA LYS A 113 2.54 -1.39 4.68
C LYS A 113 3.21 -1.15 6.04
N TYR A 114 3.01 0.02 6.63
CA TYR A 114 3.57 0.37 7.94
C TYR A 114 3.05 -0.58 9.03
N PHE A 115 1.75 -0.81 9.06
CA PHE A 115 1.12 -1.71 10.02
C PHE A 115 1.63 -3.15 9.88
N TYR A 116 1.75 -3.64 8.64
CA TYR A 116 2.28 -4.96 8.38
C TYR A 116 3.73 -5.10 8.88
N VAL A 117 4.58 -4.13 8.54
CA VAL A 117 6.00 -4.14 8.95
C VAL A 117 6.12 -4.09 10.47
N THR A 118 5.37 -3.21 11.15
CA THR A 118 5.47 -3.07 12.62
C THR A 118 4.88 -4.26 13.37
N THR A 119 3.75 -4.79 12.93
CA THR A 119 3.06 -5.85 13.67
C THR A 119 3.68 -7.23 13.42
N PHE A 120 4.05 -7.53 12.18
CA PHE A 120 4.54 -8.86 11.82
C PHE A 120 6.07 -9.00 11.85
N ARG A 121 6.82 -7.90 11.79
CA ARG A 121 8.28 -7.93 11.84
C ARG A 121 8.82 -8.36 13.20
N GLN A 122 8.17 -7.95 14.30
CA GLN A 122 8.60 -8.27 15.66
C GLN A 122 8.19 -9.66 16.14
N SER A 123 7.18 -10.29 15.53
CA SER A 123 6.56 -11.49 16.10
C SER A 123 7.12 -12.82 15.55
N LYS A 124 7.95 -12.84 14.50
CA LYS A 124 8.34 -14.09 13.82
C LYS A 124 9.81 -14.20 13.40
N ALA A 125 10.70 -13.35 13.89
CA ALA A 125 12.11 -13.57 13.63
C ALA A 125 12.61 -14.73 14.50
N GLU A 126 12.80 -15.91 13.90
CA GLU A 126 13.37 -17.06 14.57
C GLU A 126 14.87 -16.83 14.84
N ARG A 127 15.31 -17.25 16.02
CA ARG A 127 16.73 -17.15 16.38
C ARG A 127 17.52 -18.20 15.59
N ALA A 128 18.47 -17.74 14.78
CA ALA A 128 19.34 -18.59 14.00
C ALA A 128 20.77 -18.59 14.56
N PHE A 129 21.35 -19.77 14.69
CA PHE A 129 22.77 -19.95 14.96
C PHE A 129 23.46 -20.38 13.66
N ILE A 130 24.62 -19.80 13.37
CA ILE A 130 25.42 -20.17 12.19
C ILE A 130 26.56 -21.06 12.63
N PHE A 131 26.61 -22.26 12.06
CA PHE A 131 27.74 -23.16 12.26
C PHE A 131 28.93 -22.75 11.36
N GLY A 132 30.03 -22.44 12.01
CA GLY A 132 31.28 -22.04 11.36
C GLY A 132 31.51 -20.52 11.33
N VAL A 133 32.75 -20.14 11.67
CA VAL A 133 33.24 -18.75 11.80
C VAL A 133 34.10 -18.31 10.62
N LYS A 134 34.23 -19.16 9.56
CA LYS A 134 35.00 -18.85 8.36
C LYS A 134 34.21 -17.92 7.41
N GLN A 135 34.85 -17.60 6.29
CA GLN A 135 34.29 -16.64 5.32
C GLN A 135 32.84 -16.93 4.90
N GLY A 136 32.48 -18.23 4.75
CA GLY A 136 31.12 -18.64 4.41
C GLY A 136 30.09 -18.30 5.50
N GLY A 137 30.43 -18.54 6.78
CA GLY A 137 29.57 -18.17 7.92
C GLY A 137 29.39 -16.65 8.03
N ILE A 138 30.44 -15.87 7.79
CA ILE A 138 30.39 -14.41 7.79
C ILE A 138 29.50 -13.88 6.65
N SER A 139 29.63 -14.47 5.45
CA SER A 139 28.79 -14.10 4.30
C SER A 139 27.32 -14.41 4.55
N LEU A 140 27.02 -15.57 5.15
CA LEU A 140 25.66 -15.94 5.51
C LEU A 140 25.09 -15.03 6.59
N ALA A 141 25.89 -14.65 7.60
CA ALA A 141 25.49 -13.70 8.63
C ALA A 141 25.12 -12.33 8.02
N LYS A 142 25.94 -11.82 7.08
CA LYS A 142 25.63 -10.59 6.35
C LYS A 142 24.34 -10.69 5.56
N SER A 143 24.11 -11.81 4.89
CA SER A 143 22.86 -12.05 4.15
C SER A 143 21.66 -12.05 5.08
N ILE A 144 21.73 -12.69 6.24
CA ILE A 144 20.65 -12.70 7.25
C ILE A 144 20.40 -11.31 7.79
N GLN A 145 21.45 -10.56 8.14
CA GLN A 145 21.31 -9.19 8.66
C GLN A 145 20.76 -8.20 7.63
N ASN A 146 21.07 -8.39 6.35
CA ASN A 146 20.60 -7.53 5.25
C ASN A 146 19.24 -7.96 4.71
N GLN A 147 18.67 -9.06 5.19
CA GLN A 147 17.37 -9.55 4.72
C GLN A 147 16.24 -8.66 5.27
N ASP A 148 15.51 -8.02 4.38
CA ASP A 148 14.32 -7.22 4.73
C ASP A 148 13.08 -7.78 4.01
N PRO A 149 12.10 -8.31 4.73
CA PRO A 149 11.99 -8.45 6.19
C PRO A 149 12.88 -9.57 6.75
N ALA A 150 13.44 -9.32 7.93
CA ALA A 150 14.26 -10.30 8.61
C ALA A 150 13.40 -11.52 9.01
N GLN A 151 13.63 -12.66 8.36
CA GLN A 151 13.05 -13.94 8.75
C GLN A 151 13.75 -14.55 9.96
N TYR A 152 15.06 -14.28 10.08
CA TYR A 152 15.92 -14.80 11.13
C TYR A 152 16.64 -13.66 11.84
N VAL A 153 16.82 -13.78 13.15
CA VAL A 153 17.71 -12.94 13.93
C VAL A 153 18.93 -13.75 14.29
N LEU A 154 20.11 -13.27 13.91
CA LEU A 154 21.36 -13.92 14.26
C LEU A 154 21.55 -13.89 15.77
N ALA A 155 21.48 -15.06 16.42
CA ALA A 155 21.65 -15.22 17.85
C ALA A 155 23.12 -15.49 18.22
N GLY A 156 23.87 -16.14 17.34
CA GLY A 156 25.28 -16.44 17.57
C GLY A 156 25.91 -17.31 16.47
N PHE A 157 27.20 -17.53 16.62
CA PHE A 157 27.97 -18.51 15.86
C PHE A 157 28.27 -19.71 16.72
N VAL A 158 28.38 -20.88 16.11
CA VAL A 158 28.86 -22.10 16.75
C VAL A 158 30.16 -22.54 16.05
N SER A 159 31.20 -22.82 16.79
CA SER A 159 32.49 -23.20 16.23
C SER A 159 33.18 -24.32 17.03
N GLU A 160 33.71 -25.30 16.30
CA GLU A 160 34.59 -26.33 16.87
C GLU A 160 36.02 -25.82 17.13
N ALA A 161 36.43 -24.72 16.50
CA ALA A 161 37.78 -24.19 16.61
C ALA A 161 37.96 -23.46 17.95
N GLY A 162 38.74 -24.06 18.85
CA GLY A 162 39.00 -23.54 20.20
C GLY A 162 39.51 -22.09 20.27
N ASN A 163 40.23 -21.62 19.22
CA ASN A 163 40.78 -20.27 19.16
C ASN A 163 39.71 -19.16 18.95
N MET A 164 38.50 -19.48 18.55
CA MET A 164 37.43 -18.53 18.26
C MET A 164 36.30 -18.58 19.27
N GLN A 165 36.33 -19.49 20.21
CA GLN A 165 35.31 -19.62 21.25
C GLN A 165 35.28 -18.39 22.16
N ASN A 166 34.09 -18.02 22.62
CA ASN A 166 33.87 -16.86 23.53
C ASN A 166 34.26 -15.48 22.94
N ARG A 167 34.55 -15.38 21.66
CA ARG A 167 34.79 -14.10 20.97
C ARG A 167 33.47 -13.52 20.44
N ILE A 168 33.48 -12.23 20.19
CA ILE A 168 32.37 -11.53 19.55
C ILE A 168 32.70 -11.40 18.05
N LEU A 169 31.85 -11.94 17.19
CA LEU A 169 31.95 -11.82 15.75
C LEU A 169 30.67 -11.16 15.20
N MET A 170 30.83 -10.09 14.45
CA MET A 170 29.70 -9.32 13.90
C MET A 170 28.62 -8.88 14.94
N GLY A 171 29.04 -8.61 16.18
CA GLY A 171 28.17 -8.18 17.28
C GLY A 171 27.45 -9.31 18.02
N VAL A 172 27.67 -10.59 17.66
CA VAL A 172 27.12 -11.76 18.35
C VAL A 172 28.23 -12.68 18.88
N ARG A 173 27.89 -13.46 19.90
CA ARG A 173 28.84 -14.36 20.57
C ARG A 173 29.07 -15.63 19.78
N VAL A 174 30.29 -16.15 19.84
CA VAL A 174 30.67 -17.47 19.30
C VAL A 174 30.61 -18.48 20.43
N TYR A 175 29.78 -19.50 20.28
CA TYR A 175 29.59 -20.60 21.24
C TYR A 175 30.43 -21.81 20.85
N PRO A 176 30.92 -22.58 21.81
CA PRO A 176 31.51 -23.89 21.54
C PRO A 176 30.47 -24.87 21.04
N PHE A 177 30.88 -25.88 20.31
CA PHE A 177 29.98 -26.89 19.76
C PHE A 177 29.45 -27.86 20.82
N ASP A 178 30.19 -28.00 21.95
CA ASP A 178 29.96 -29.02 22.96
C ASP A 178 29.05 -28.54 24.14
N GLU A 179 28.45 -27.38 24.05
CA GLU A 179 27.51 -26.82 25.07
C GLU A 179 26.04 -26.87 24.62
#